data_b92a62183c753e852f5844d73cf2a71a
#
_entry.id   b92a62183c753e852f5844d73cf2a71a
#
_cell.length_a   1.000
_cell.length_b   1.000
_cell.length_c   1.000
_cell.angle_alpha   90.00
_cell.angle_beta   90.00
_cell.angle_gamma   90.00
#
_symmetry.space_group_name_H-M   'P 1'
#
loop_
_entity.id
_entity.type
_entity.pdbx_description
1 polymer ?
#
loop_
_entity_poly.entity_id
_entity_poly.type
_entity_poly.pdbx_seq_one_letter_code
_entity_poly.pdbx_strand_id
1 'polypeptide(L)'
;MQLDQNIITQLQGLFANLKHQYTLVVDNTGDAKSEELATMARDFASTSPQISAEVRPADVLRLSILRDGQATGISFRAIPGGHEFTSLILAVLNADGQGKNLPEEVFIRRIAALKTPLRLTTYASLSCTNCPEVVQALNVMALYNEGLEHEMVDGALFQDEVNARNISSVPAVYAGDTLVHIGKASLGDLLAALEEKIGAEPVSAEPIRRSYDLIVVGGGPSGIASAIYSARKGLHVAVVAERIGGQVNETTGIENIPSVSATTGTQLAADLRKHAEIYHIDLLDNRRVEAVIDGETKLVKTNLGEELSAAQVILATGASWRKLGVPGEAEYIGRGVAFCPHCDGPFFKDKDIAVIGGGNSGIEAAIDLAGICRSVVVLEYMDTLRADIVLQEKLATLPNVTVRKAVATKAVLGDGTKVTGLTIAPRDGGDEETIALDGLFVQIGLAANTKPFEELVELRRGEIVIDERCRTSVPGIYAAGDCTTVPYKQIVIAMGEGAKAALTAFDDRIRSAK
;
A
#
# COMPACT_ATOMS: atom_id res chain seq x y z
N MET A 1 7.03 -10.95 30.51
CA MET A 1 7.62 -11.84 29.50
C MET A 1 9.12 -11.91 29.76
N GLN A 2 9.68 -13.08 29.92
CA GLN A 2 11.12 -13.26 30.08
C GLN A 2 11.71 -13.59 28.69
N LEU A 3 12.80 -12.94 28.31
CA LEU A 3 13.48 -13.22 27.05
C LEU A 3 14.29 -14.52 27.17
N ASP A 4 14.21 -15.40 26.20
CA ASP A 4 15.05 -16.59 26.17
C ASP A 4 16.50 -16.27 25.78
N GLN A 5 17.44 -17.17 26.09
CA GLN A 5 18.87 -16.95 25.88
C GLN A 5 19.24 -16.77 24.39
N ASN A 6 18.49 -17.40 23.48
CA ASN A 6 18.74 -17.25 22.03
C ASN A 6 18.38 -15.85 21.55
N ILE A 7 17.24 -15.31 22.01
CA ILE A 7 16.81 -13.93 21.70
C ILE A 7 17.85 -12.95 22.27
N ILE A 8 18.28 -13.12 23.52
CA ILE A 8 19.31 -12.27 24.15
C ILE A 8 20.59 -12.27 23.30
N THR A 9 21.06 -13.44 22.86
CA THR A 9 22.27 -13.56 22.04
C THR A 9 22.12 -12.85 20.68
N GLN A 10 20.96 -12.96 20.03
CA GLN A 10 20.68 -12.27 18.78
C GLN A 10 20.65 -10.75 18.97
N LEU A 11 20.01 -10.27 20.04
CA LEU A 11 19.96 -8.84 20.38
C LEU A 11 21.34 -8.26 20.69
N GLN A 12 22.21 -9.02 21.39
CA GLN A 12 23.60 -8.61 21.61
C GLN A 12 24.34 -8.33 20.29
N GLY A 13 24.12 -9.17 19.28
CA GLY A 13 24.67 -8.93 17.93
C GLY A 13 24.09 -7.69 17.25
N LEU A 14 22.79 -7.45 17.38
CA LEU A 14 22.12 -6.30 16.79
C LEU A 14 22.54 -4.97 17.44
N PHE A 15 22.73 -4.97 18.76
CA PHE A 15 23.06 -3.77 19.55
C PHE A 15 24.56 -3.56 19.81
N ALA A 16 25.42 -4.39 19.19
CA ALA A 16 26.88 -4.32 19.41
C ALA A 16 27.50 -2.98 19.04
N ASN A 17 26.90 -2.24 18.11
CA ASN A 17 27.45 -1.01 17.55
C ASN A 17 26.63 0.25 17.89
N LEU A 18 25.79 0.21 18.92
CA LEU A 18 25.03 1.39 19.34
C LEU A 18 25.98 2.54 19.71
N LYS A 19 25.66 3.75 19.22
CA LYS A 19 26.48 4.96 19.38
C LYS A 19 26.03 5.82 20.56
N HIS A 20 24.77 5.68 20.99
CA HIS A 20 24.13 6.49 22.01
C HIS A 20 23.73 5.63 23.23
N GLN A 21 23.45 6.30 24.36
CA GLN A 21 22.93 5.67 25.55
C GLN A 21 21.40 5.65 25.50
N TYR A 22 20.81 4.51 25.79
CA TYR A 22 19.35 4.32 25.82
C TYR A 22 18.88 3.96 27.22
N THR A 23 17.77 4.57 27.65
CA THR A 23 17.11 4.20 28.89
C THR A 23 15.67 3.80 28.59
N LEU A 24 15.31 2.59 28.93
CA LEU A 24 13.94 2.07 28.90
C LEU A 24 13.29 2.44 30.23
N VAL A 25 12.43 3.45 30.23
CA VAL A 25 11.72 3.90 31.42
C VAL A 25 10.40 3.15 31.49
N VAL A 26 10.21 2.35 32.52
CA VAL A 26 8.99 1.59 32.79
C VAL A 26 8.18 2.29 33.86
N ASP A 27 7.00 2.78 33.49
CA ASP A 27 5.94 3.24 34.38
C ASP A 27 5.22 2.01 34.95
N ASN A 28 5.42 1.73 36.24
CA ASN A 28 4.96 0.52 36.93
C ASN A 28 3.77 0.84 37.86
N THR A 29 2.64 0.22 37.59
CA THR A 29 1.41 0.35 38.37
C THR A 29 1.34 -0.55 39.59
N GLY A 30 2.35 -1.40 39.80
CA GLY A 30 2.41 -2.37 40.89
C GLY A 30 1.61 -3.65 40.66
N ASP A 31 1.03 -3.84 39.49
CA ASP A 31 0.32 -5.04 39.09
C ASP A 31 1.24 -6.07 38.38
N ALA A 32 0.71 -7.28 38.13
CA ALA A 32 1.48 -8.37 37.51
C ALA A 32 1.93 -8.04 36.09
N LYS A 33 1.18 -7.21 35.33
CA LYS A 33 1.50 -6.83 33.96
C LYS A 33 2.64 -5.80 33.90
N SER A 34 2.63 -4.85 34.81
CA SER A 34 3.72 -3.87 34.91
C SER A 34 5.03 -4.50 35.40
N GLU A 35 4.97 -5.52 36.29
CA GLU A 35 6.14 -6.32 36.70
C GLU A 35 6.65 -7.19 35.51
N GLU A 36 5.76 -7.73 34.70
CA GLU A 36 6.12 -8.47 33.49
C GLU A 36 6.86 -7.56 32.50
N LEU A 37 6.38 -6.31 32.30
CA LEU A 37 7.04 -5.30 31.47
C LEU A 37 8.43 -4.91 32.03
N ALA A 38 8.51 -4.69 33.35
CA ALA A 38 9.77 -4.36 34.00
C ALA A 38 10.81 -5.47 33.86
N THR A 39 10.39 -6.74 33.94
CA THR A 39 11.27 -7.90 33.73
C THR A 39 11.78 -7.91 32.26
N MET A 40 10.89 -7.76 31.28
CA MET A 40 11.26 -7.69 29.87
C MET A 40 12.24 -6.55 29.59
N ALA A 41 12.00 -5.36 30.14
CA ALA A 41 12.88 -4.20 29.97
C ALA A 41 14.28 -4.45 30.57
N ARG A 42 14.39 -5.12 31.70
CA ARG A 42 15.68 -5.52 32.29
C ARG A 42 16.41 -6.55 31.45
N ASP A 43 15.71 -7.56 30.93
CA ASP A 43 16.28 -8.56 30.03
C ASP A 43 16.77 -7.89 28.73
N PHE A 44 15.99 -6.99 28.16
CA PHE A 44 16.37 -6.20 26.99
C PHE A 44 17.59 -5.31 27.26
N ALA A 45 17.63 -4.64 28.40
CA ALA A 45 18.78 -3.83 28.81
C ALA A 45 20.07 -4.65 28.99
N SER A 46 19.97 -5.92 29.39
CA SER A 46 21.13 -6.81 29.53
C SER A 46 21.82 -7.16 28.21
N THR A 47 21.21 -6.81 27.07
CA THR A 47 21.74 -7.16 25.75
C THR A 47 22.83 -6.19 25.26
N SER A 48 22.98 -5.00 25.86
CA SER A 48 24.00 -4.03 25.49
C SER A 48 24.36 -3.13 26.68
N PRO A 49 25.66 -2.78 26.87
CA PRO A 49 26.07 -1.82 27.89
C PRO A 49 25.55 -0.38 27.60
N GLN A 50 25.08 -0.10 26.41
CA GLN A 50 24.45 1.15 26.03
C GLN A 50 22.95 1.22 26.36
N ILE A 51 22.35 0.13 26.84
CA ILE A 51 20.92 0.10 27.18
C ILE A 51 20.77 -0.12 28.68
N SER A 52 19.98 0.72 29.34
CA SER A 52 19.60 0.61 30.74
C SER A 52 18.08 0.52 30.90
N ALA A 53 17.61 0.04 32.02
CA ALA A 53 16.20 0.02 32.38
C ALA A 53 15.98 0.74 33.72
N GLU A 54 15.04 1.67 33.75
CA GLU A 54 14.57 2.37 34.93
C GLU A 54 13.11 2.05 35.19
N VAL A 55 12.77 1.74 36.44
CA VAL A 55 11.39 1.41 36.85
C VAL A 55 10.93 2.43 37.85
N ARG A 56 9.81 3.08 37.61
CA ARG A 56 9.24 4.10 38.49
C ARG A 56 7.75 3.86 38.74
N PRO A 57 7.23 4.20 39.92
CA PRO A 57 5.80 4.12 40.21
C PRO A 57 4.99 5.05 39.30
N ALA A 58 3.85 4.60 38.79
CA ALA A 58 2.94 5.39 37.97
C ALA A 58 1.51 4.81 38.01
N ASP A 59 0.55 5.59 37.50
CA ASP A 59 -0.87 5.17 37.43
C ASP A 59 -1.20 4.37 36.17
N VAL A 60 -0.34 4.40 35.15
CA VAL A 60 -0.59 3.75 33.84
C VAL A 60 0.68 3.02 33.40
N LEU A 61 0.54 1.75 33.06
CA LEU A 61 1.60 0.93 32.48
C LEU A 61 2.09 1.55 31.17
N ARG A 62 3.39 1.86 31.08
CA ARG A 62 4.03 2.42 29.88
C ARG A 62 5.52 2.06 29.86
N LEU A 63 6.05 1.87 28.66
CA LEU A 63 7.47 1.82 28.35
C LEU A 63 7.82 3.03 27.48
N SER A 64 8.71 3.89 27.92
CA SER A 64 9.21 5.04 27.14
C SER A 64 10.68 4.86 26.85
N ILE A 65 11.13 5.36 25.70
CA ILE A 65 12.53 5.27 25.28
C ILE A 65 13.18 6.66 25.36
N LEU A 66 14.27 6.74 26.11
CA LEU A 66 15.13 7.92 26.13
C LEU A 66 16.43 7.63 25.37
N ARG A 67 16.97 8.63 24.67
CA ARG A 67 18.29 8.63 24.05
C ARG A 67 19.13 9.74 24.69
N ASP A 68 20.27 9.41 25.26
CA ASP A 68 21.15 10.33 25.97
C ASP A 68 20.42 11.18 27.03
N GLY A 69 19.44 10.55 27.72
CA GLY A 69 18.59 11.18 28.74
C GLY A 69 17.42 12.03 28.21
N GLN A 70 17.28 12.18 26.89
CA GLN A 70 16.17 12.92 26.27
C GLN A 70 15.10 11.98 25.71
N ALA A 71 13.82 12.38 25.80
CA ALA A 71 12.72 11.62 25.25
C ALA A 71 12.84 11.52 23.72
N THR A 72 12.64 10.31 23.19
CA THR A 72 12.58 10.08 21.73
C THR A 72 11.21 10.37 21.12
N GLY A 73 10.21 10.67 21.94
CA GLY A 73 8.82 10.75 21.51
C GLY A 73 8.14 9.39 21.35
N ILE A 74 8.85 8.27 21.58
CA ILE A 74 8.33 6.91 21.37
C ILE A 74 7.96 6.26 22.69
N SER A 75 6.74 5.74 22.80
CA SER A 75 6.27 4.98 23.95
C SER A 75 5.33 3.83 23.57
N PHE A 76 5.21 2.87 24.49
CA PHE A 76 4.38 1.68 24.38
C PHE A 76 3.56 1.49 25.65
N ARG A 77 2.26 1.59 25.57
CA ARG A 77 1.31 1.13 26.59
C ARG A 77 0.98 -0.34 26.31
N ALA A 78 1.98 -1.16 26.42
CA ALA A 78 1.98 -2.56 26.06
C ALA A 78 3.13 -3.28 26.77
N ILE A 79 3.11 -4.60 26.74
CA ILE A 79 4.30 -5.43 26.86
C ILE A 79 4.70 -5.80 25.42
N PRO A 80 5.64 -5.07 24.78
CA PRO A 80 5.94 -5.26 23.36
C PRO A 80 6.46 -6.66 23.06
N GLY A 81 5.55 -7.59 22.77
CA GLY A 81 5.79 -8.99 22.45
C GLY A 81 5.17 -9.33 21.09
N GLY A 82 5.19 -10.62 20.71
CA GLY A 82 4.66 -11.07 19.43
C GLY A 82 5.26 -10.29 18.25
N HIS A 83 4.41 -9.79 17.37
CA HIS A 83 4.85 -9.02 16.22
C HIS A 83 5.43 -7.64 16.58
N GLU A 84 5.02 -7.05 17.71
CA GLU A 84 5.48 -5.72 18.14
C GLU A 84 6.84 -5.73 18.87
N PHE A 85 7.40 -6.92 19.16
CA PHE A 85 8.75 -7.00 19.70
C PHE A 85 9.78 -6.42 18.72
N THR A 86 9.59 -6.64 17.43
CA THR A 86 10.41 -6.02 16.37
C THR A 86 10.27 -4.50 16.37
N SER A 87 9.09 -3.96 16.68
CA SER A 87 8.88 -2.51 16.74
C SER A 87 9.67 -1.86 17.88
N LEU A 88 9.83 -2.53 19.02
CA LEU A 88 10.70 -2.08 20.11
C LEU A 88 12.19 -2.11 19.70
N ILE A 89 12.64 -3.20 19.08
CA ILE A 89 14.03 -3.32 18.59
C ILE A 89 14.36 -2.19 17.60
N LEU A 90 13.48 -2.00 16.62
CA LEU A 90 13.67 -0.96 15.59
C LEU A 90 13.55 0.46 16.15
N ALA A 91 12.75 0.68 17.20
CA ALA A 91 12.69 1.99 17.85
C ALA A 91 14.08 2.42 18.39
N VAL A 92 14.82 1.50 19.00
CA VAL A 92 16.21 1.76 19.45
C VAL A 92 17.16 1.91 18.27
N LEU A 93 17.15 0.99 17.30
CA LEU A 93 18.07 1.03 16.16
C LEU A 93 17.83 2.25 15.26
N ASN A 94 16.58 2.64 15.04
CA ASN A 94 16.25 3.83 14.24
C ASN A 94 16.66 5.10 14.98
N ALA A 95 16.47 5.17 16.30
CA ALA A 95 16.92 6.29 17.12
C ALA A 95 18.46 6.44 17.12
N ASP A 96 19.19 5.33 16.89
CA ASP A 96 20.66 5.32 16.74
C ASP A 96 21.13 5.59 15.31
N GLY A 97 20.21 5.70 14.35
CA GLY A 97 20.51 5.88 12.94
C GLY A 97 21.00 4.61 12.23
N GLN A 98 20.85 3.44 12.85
CA GLN A 98 21.29 2.14 12.32
C GLN A 98 20.13 1.25 11.82
N GLY A 99 18.90 1.72 11.90
CA GLY A 99 17.74 0.98 11.45
C GLY A 99 17.67 0.84 9.93
N LYS A 100 16.98 -0.20 9.45
CA LYS A 100 16.88 -0.50 8.01
C LYS A 100 15.86 0.35 7.26
N ASN A 101 14.88 0.94 7.96
CA ASN A 101 13.73 1.63 7.38
C ASN A 101 13.75 3.13 7.70
N LEU A 102 14.92 3.74 7.69
CA LEU A 102 15.05 5.17 7.88
C LEU A 102 14.51 5.91 6.66
N PRO A 103 13.74 6.99 6.84
CA PRO A 103 13.13 7.70 5.74
C PRO A 103 14.16 8.49 4.94
N GLU A 104 13.90 8.63 3.64
CA GLU A 104 14.67 9.50 2.78
C GLU A 104 14.42 10.98 3.12
N GLU A 105 15.34 11.86 2.70
CA GLU A 105 15.30 13.30 2.98
C GLU A 105 13.96 13.96 2.63
N VAL A 106 13.33 13.55 1.55
CA VAL A 106 12.02 14.07 1.14
C VAL A 106 10.93 13.82 2.18
N PHE A 107 10.95 12.65 2.83
CA PHE A 107 10.01 12.34 3.91
C PHE A 107 10.40 13.04 5.20
N ILE A 108 11.71 13.13 5.51
CA ILE A 108 12.20 13.86 6.69
C ILE A 108 11.73 15.31 6.68
N ARG A 109 11.87 16.00 5.53
CA ARG A 109 11.40 17.39 5.37
C ARG A 109 9.90 17.54 5.61
N ARG A 110 9.08 16.61 5.10
CA ARG A 110 7.63 16.62 5.29
C ARG A 110 7.22 16.29 6.72
N ILE A 111 7.89 15.31 7.35
CA ILE A 111 7.67 14.96 8.76
C ILE A 111 7.98 16.17 9.64
N ALA A 112 9.10 16.84 9.41
CA ALA A 112 9.49 18.03 10.16
C ALA A 112 8.51 19.21 9.98
N ALA A 113 7.78 19.25 8.86
CA ALA A 113 6.80 20.28 8.56
C ALA A 113 5.40 20.02 9.17
N LEU A 114 5.12 18.84 9.73
CA LEU A 114 3.86 18.56 10.40
C LEU A 114 3.64 19.54 11.56
N LYS A 115 2.40 20.04 11.70
CA LYS A 115 2.05 20.95 12.79
C LYS A 115 2.17 20.25 14.14
N THR A 116 2.81 20.91 15.09
CA THR A 116 3.05 20.42 16.44
C THR A 116 2.55 21.44 17.49
N PRO A 117 2.30 21.05 18.76
CA PRO A 117 2.52 19.70 19.31
C PRO A 117 1.52 18.67 18.77
N LEU A 118 1.99 17.48 18.48
CA LEU A 118 1.18 16.40 17.92
C LEU A 118 1.41 15.09 18.70
N ARG A 119 0.35 14.58 19.32
CA ARG A 119 0.36 13.26 19.96
C ARG A 119 -0.45 12.27 19.15
N LEU A 120 0.23 11.21 18.70
CA LEU A 120 -0.37 10.11 17.96
C LEU A 120 -0.50 8.87 18.85
N THR A 121 -1.65 8.23 18.78
CA THR A 121 -1.92 6.97 19.48
C THR A 121 -2.30 5.91 18.46
N THR A 122 -1.59 4.78 18.46
CA THR A 122 -1.93 3.62 17.63
C THR A 122 -2.44 2.49 18.49
N TYR A 123 -3.72 2.16 18.35
CA TYR A 123 -4.28 0.95 18.94
C TYR A 123 -3.91 -0.23 18.05
N ALA A 124 -3.26 -1.22 18.64
CA ALA A 124 -2.72 -2.38 17.95
C ALA A 124 -3.05 -3.67 18.70
N SER A 125 -2.80 -4.82 18.08
CA SER A 125 -2.83 -6.14 18.70
C SER A 125 -1.49 -6.82 18.50
N LEU A 126 -0.94 -7.46 19.52
CA LEU A 126 0.35 -8.16 19.46
C LEU A 126 0.36 -9.34 18.47
N SER A 127 -0.82 -9.86 18.09
CA SER A 127 -0.99 -10.91 17.07
C SER A 127 -1.29 -10.38 15.66
N CYS A 128 -1.44 -9.08 15.50
CA CYS A 128 -1.73 -8.46 14.22
C CYS A 128 -0.47 -8.39 13.35
N THR A 129 -0.51 -8.93 12.15
CA THR A 129 0.63 -8.93 11.21
C THR A 129 0.84 -7.59 10.49
N ASN A 130 -0.18 -6.74 10.43
CA ASN A 130 -0.14 -5.43 9.76
C ASN A 130 0.21 -4.28 10.72
N CYS A 131 0.03 -4.47 12.03
CA CYS A 131 0.25 -3.43 13.03
C CYS A 131 1.71 -2.94 13.09
N PRO A 132 2.74 -3.81 13.03
CA PRO A 132 4.12 -3.36 13.15
C PRO A 132 4.56 -2.36 12.08
N GLU A 133 4.07 -2.47 10.85
CA GLU A 133 4.43 -1.53 9.78
C GLU A 133 3.98 -0.10 10.12
N VAL A 134 2.77 0.05 10.65
CA VAL A 134 2.20 1.34 11.05
C VAL A 134 2.89 1.88 12.31
N VAL A 135 3.08 1.05 13.32
CA VAL A 135 3.75 1.42 14.57
C VAL A 135 5.18 1.90 14.30
N GLN A 136 5.94 1.16 13.50
CA GLN A 136 7.32 1.51 13.15
C GLN A 136 7.41 2.79 12.33
N ALA A 137 6.49 3.01 11.39
CA ALA A 137 6.44 4.24 10.61
C ALA A 137 6.20 5.48 11.48
N LEU A 138 5.25 5.39 12.42
CA LEU A 138 4.95 6.51 13.33
C LEU A 138 6.05 6.71 14.39
N ASN A 139 6.69 5.64 14.86
CA ASN A 139 7.89 5.74 15.71
C ASN A 139 9.01 6.50 14.98
N VAL A 140 9.22 6.21 13.69
CA VAL A 140 10.22 6.93 12.88
C VAL A 140 9.83 8.41 12.73
N MET A 141 8.55 8.73 12.52
CA MET A 141 8.11 10.14 12.44
C MET A 141 8.42 10.90 13.73
N ALA A 142 8.25 10.30 14.91
CA ALA A 142 8.58 10.90 16.18
C ALA A 142 10.07 11.24 16.31
N LEU A 143 10.96 10.48 15.66
CA LEU A 143 12.41 10.75 15.68
C LEU A 143 12.83 11.97 14.83
N TYR A 144 12.01 12.36 13.83
CA TYR A 144 12.33 13.43 12.89
C TYR A 144 11.46 14.70 13.08
N ASN A 145 10.62 14.72 14.12
CA ASN A 145 9.85 15.91 14.52
C ASN A 145 9.76 15.97 16.05
N GLU A 146 10.52 16.86 16.67
CA GLU A 146 10.64 16.99 18.14
C GLU A 146 9.32 17.28 18.86
N GLY A 147 8.33 17.83 18.14
CA GLY A 147 7.00 18.10 18.70
C GLY A 147 5.98 16.97 18.50
N LEU A 148 6.42 15.83 17.91
CA LEU A 148 5.59 14.67 17.67
C LEU A 148 5.90 13.56 18.68
N GLU A 149 4.87 13.10 19.37
CA GLU A 149 4.93 11.92 20.23
C GLU A 149 4.09 10.79 19.61
N HIS A 150 4.59 9.57 19.65
CA HIS A 150 3.83 8.38 19.25
C HIS A 150 3.76 7.37 20.39
N GLU A 151 2.54 6.93 20.69
CA GLU A 151 2.24 5.93 21.71
C GLU A 151 1.51 4.75 21.08
N MET A 152 2.12 3.56 21.13
CA MET A 152 1.45 2.30 20.77
C MET A 152 0.69 1.76 21.98
N VAL A 153 -0.59 1.40 21.79
CA VAL A 153 -1.47 0.87 22.83
C VAL A 153 -1.91 -0.54 22.46
N ASP A 154 -1.64 -1.52 23.34
CA ASP A 154 -2.19 -2.87 23.19
C ASP A 154 -3.67 -2.86 23.54
N GLY A 155 -4.53 -3.02 22.52
CA GLY A 155 -5.97 -3.04 22.69
C GLY A 155 -6.49 -4.14 23.63
N ALA A 156 -5.74 -5.22 23.81
CA ALA A 156 -6.11 -6.29 24.73
C ALA A 156 -5.92 -5.89 26.21
N LEU A 157 -4.92 -5.05 26.50
CA LEU A 157 -4.66 -4.53 27.84
C LEU A 157 -5.54 -3.31 28.18
N PHE A 158 -5.93 -2.53 27.17
CA PHE A 158 -6.69 -1.28 27.33
C PHE A 158 -8.06 -1.35 26.64
N GLN A 159 -8.78 -2.45 26.92
CA GLN A 159 -10.08 -2.74 26.28
C GLN A 159 -11.15 -1.66 26.51
N ASP A 160 -11.12 -0.98 27.64
CA ASP A 160 -12.07 0.09 27.95
C ASP A 160 -11.89 1.28 27.00
N GLU A 161 -10.66 1.64 26.65
CA GLU A 161 -10.38 2.70 25.67
C GLU A 161 -10.80 2.29 24.25
N VAL A 162 -10.54 1.03 23.88
CA VAL A 162 -10.97 0.46 22.60
C VAL A 162 -12.48 0.52 22.46
N ASN A 163 -13.22 0.13 23.51
CA ASN A 163 -14.68 0.15 23.55
C ASN A 163 -15.22 1.60 23.50
N ALA A 164 -14.64 2.51 24.29
CA ALA A 164 -15.05 3.91 24.32
C ALA A 164 -14.89 4.63 22.97
N ARG A 165 -13.89 4.23 22.18
CA ARG A 165 -13.63 4.76 20.82
C ARG A 165 -14.32 3.96 19.71
N ASN A 166 -15.07 2.90 20.04
CA ASN A 166 -15.69 1.98 19.08
C ASN A 166 -14.69 1.41 18.04
N ILE A 167 -13.47 1.08 18.47
CA ILE A 167 -12.45 0.52 17.58
C ILE A 167 -12.79 -0.94 17.27
N SER A 168 -13.09 -1.22 16.01
CA SER A 168 -13.45 -2.57 15.53
C SER A 168 -12.35 -3.22 14.69
N SER A 169 -11.30 -2.47 14.34
CA SER A 169 -10.20 -2.96 13.50
C SER A 169 -8.88 -2.30 13.89
N VAL A 170 -7.77 -3.04 13.78
CA VAL A 170 -6.42 -2.58 14.10
C VAL A 170 -5.47 -2.82 12.92
N PRO A 171 -4.41 -2.01 12.77
CA PRO A 171 -4.06 -0.84 13.58
C PRO A 171 -5.05 0.32 13.36
N ALA A 172 -5.34 1.09 14.43
CA ALA A 172 -6.14 2.30 14.36
C ALA A 172 -5.34 3.48 14.94
N VAL A 173 -5.08 4.49 14.10
CA VAL A 173 -4.24 5.65 14.41
C VAL A 173 -5.10 6.86 14.71
N TYR A 174 -4.85 7.49 15.85
CA TYR A 174 -5.53 8.69 16.30
C TYR A 174 -4.55 9.84 16.55
N ALA A 175 -4.97 11.07 16.25
CA ALA A 175 -4.36 12.31 16.70
C ALA A 175 -5.32 12.96 17.71
N GLY A 176 -5.06 12.81 19.01
CA GLY A 176 -6.05 13.12 20.04
C GLY A 176 -7.33 12.29 19.85
N ASP A 177 -8.45 12.96 19.56
CA ASP A 177 -9.73 12.28 19.27
C ASP A 177 -10.01 12.11 17.77
N THR A 178 -9.16 12.65 16.92
CA THR A 178 -9.32 12.54 15.46
C THR A 178 -8.77 11.23 14.94
N LEU A 179 -9.61 10.42 14.32
CA LEU A 179 -9.19 9.21 13.63
C LEU A 179 -8.40 9.59 12.37
N VAL A 180 -7.12 9.23 12.34
CA VAL A 180 -6.22 9.48 11.19
C VAL A 180 -6.30 8.37 10.18
N HIS A 181 -6.13 7.11 10.63
CA HIS A 181 -6.07 5.96 9.73
C HIS A 181 -6.52 4.67 10.41
N ILE A 182 -7.05 3.73 9.63
CA ILE A 182 -7.34 2.35 10.05
C ILE A 182 -6.76 1.38 9.03
N GLY A 183 -6.13 0.31 9.51
CA GLY A 183 -5.59 -0.78 8.69
C GLY A 183 -4.13 -0.54 8.29
N LYS A 184 -3.65 -1.39 7.40
CA LYS A 184 -2.27 -1.34 6.89
C LYS A 184 -2.03 -0.03 6.14
N ALA A 185 -0.86 0.59 6.40
CA ALA A 185 -0.42 1.79 5.68
C ALA A 185 1.10 1.89 5.69
N SER A 186 1.66 2.44 4.62
CA SER A 186 3.08 2.81 4.56
C SER A 186 3.34 4.14 5.28
N LEU A 187 4.62 4.46 5.51
CA LEU A 187 5.02 5.77 6.04
C LEU A 187 4.48 6.92 5.17
N GLY A 188 4.52 6.78 3.85
CA GLY A 188 4.00 7.79 2.93
C GLY A 188 2.49 8.00 3.03
N ASP A 189 1.72 6.92 3.17
CA ASP A 189 0.26 6.98 3.33
C ASP A 189 -0.12 7.66 4.65
N LEU A 190 0.54 7.29 5.74
CA LEU A 190 0.32 7.88 7.07
C LEU A 190 0.67 9.36 7.08
N LEU A 191 1.80 9.75 6.47
CA LEU A 191 2.23 11.13 6.36
C LEU A 191 1.22 11.95 5.56
N ALA A 192 0.74 11.45 4.43
CA ALA A 192 -0.30 12.12 3.63
C ALA A 192 -1.61 12.30 4.42
N ALA A 193 -2.04 11.26 5.17
CA ALA A 193 -3.22 11.35 6.01
C ALA A 193 -3.07 12.37 7.17
N LEU A 194 -1.86 12.48 7.74
CA LEU A 194 -1.56 13.47 8.77
C LEU A 194 -1.56 14.89 8.20
N GLU A 195 -0.93 15.11 7.04
CA GLU A 195 -0.93 16.40 6.35
C GLU A 195 -2.36 16.87 6.02
N GLU A 196 -3.21 15.95 5.55
CA GLU A 196 -4.60 16.24 5.22
C GLU A 196 -5.43 16.62 6.47
N LYS A 197 -5.33 15.82 7.54
CA LYS A 197 -6.20 15.93 8.70
C LYS A 197 -5.71 16.89 9.77
N ILE A 198 -4.40 16.98 9.96
CA ILE A 198 -3.78 17.81 11.01
C ILE A 198 -3.16 19.06 10.40
N GLY A 199 -2.65 18.95 9.18
CA GLY A 199 -1.98 20.01 8.46
C GLY A 199 -0.46 20.00 8.64
N ALA A 200 0.20 20.65 7.70
CA ALA A 200 1.64 20.88 7.71
C ALA A 200 1.95 22.33 7.32
N GLU A 201 3.10 22.83 7.74
CA GLU A 201 3.62 24.09 7.23
C GLU A 201 4.09 23.90 5.77
N PRO A 202 3.98 24.95 4.93
CA PRO A 202 4.49 24.87 3.56
C PRO A 202 6.00 24.54 3.55
N VAL A 203 6.34 23.43 2.94
CA VAL A 203 7.77 23.08 2.73
C VAL A 203 8.31 23.93 1.59
N SER A 204 8.88 25.10 1.91
CA SER A 204 9.56 25.95 0.93
C SER A 204 11.01 25.52 0.74
N ALA A 205 11.23 24.31 0.25
CA ALA A 205 12.57 23.81 -0.06
C ALA A 205 12.77 23.77 -1.58
N GLU A 206 14.01 24.01 -2.03
CA GLU A 206 14.38 23.72 -3.42
C GLU A 206 14.05 22.25 -3.73
N PRO A 207 13.57 21.95 -4.97
CA PRO A 207 13.32 20.59 -5.39
C PRO A 207 14.54 19.69 -5.17
N ILE A 208 14.31 18.49 -4.68
CA ILE A 208 15.36 17.47 -4.64
C ILE A 208 15.61 17.02 -6.07
N ARG A 209 16.81 17.25 -6.58
CA ARG A 209 17.21 16.91 -7.94
C ARG A 209 18.09 15.69 -7.97
N ARG A 210 17.72 14.71 -8.81
CA ARG A 210 18.53 13.52 -9.09
C ARG A 210 18.59 13.28 -10.60
N SER A 211 19.67 12.65 -11.07
CA SER A 211 19.87 12.36 -12.49
C SER A 211 20.14 10.88 -12.71
N TYR A 212 19.52 10.33 -13.74
CA TYR A 212 19.57 8.91 -14.12
C TYR A 212 19.83 8.77 -15.61
N ASP A 213 20.24 7.60 -16.05
CA ASP A 213 20.27 7.26 -17.48
C ASP A 213 18.87 7.00 -18.01
N LEU A 214 18.04 6.32 -17.18
CA LEU A 214 16.67 5.95 -17.50
C LEU A 214 15.80 5.97 -16.24
N ILE A 215 14.61 6.54 -16.36
CA ILE A 215 13.58 6.51 -15.31
C ILE A 215 12.43 5.64 -15.78
N VAL A 216 12.00 4.71 -14.92
CA VAL A 216 10.80 3.91 -15.11
C VAL A 216 9.69 4.45 -14.21
N VAL A 217 8.57 4.82 -14.78
CA VAL A 217 7.39 5.31 -14.06
C VAL A 217 6.40 4.16 -13.88
N GLY A 218 6.33 3.65 -12.66
CA GLY A 218 5.50 2.51 -12.27
C GLY A 218 6.31 1.31 -11.80
N GLY A 219 5.91 0.76 -10.64
CA GLY A 219 6.61 -0.34 -9.94
C GLY A 219 5.98 -1.72 -10.13
N GLY A 220 5.02 -1.87 -11.07
CA GLY A 220 4.40 -3.16 -11.39
C GLY A 220 5.32 -4.11 -12.16
N PRO A 221 4.81 -5.30 -12.55
CA PRO A 221 5.60 -6.30 -13.28
C PRO A 221 6.31 -5.75 -14.52
N SER A 222 5.63 -4.90 -15.30
CA SER A 222 6.21 -4.24 -16.49
C SER A 222 7.35 -3.30 -16.11
N GLY A 223 7.14 -2.45 -15.12
CA GLY A 223 8.16 -1.47 -14.71
C GLY A 223 9.39 -2.13 -14.11
N ILE A 224 9.22 -3.12 -13.24
CA ILE A 224 10.36 -3.85 -12.66
C ILE A 224 11.13 -4.64 -13.73
N ALA A 225 10.42 -5.28 -14.67
CA ALA A 225 11.09 -5.94 -15.80
C ALA A 225 11.88 -4.92 -16.63
N SER A 226 11.31 -3.75 -16.95
CA SER A 226 12.01 -2.67 -17.65
C SER A 226 13.28 -2.22 -16.92
N ALA A 227 13.17 -2.02 -15.62
CA ALA A 227 14.29 -1.55 -14.79
C ALA A 227 15.43 -2.59 -14.74
N ILE A 228 15.10 -3.86 -14.49
CA ILE A 228 16.09 -4.96 -14.45
C ILE A 228 16.81 -5.08 -15.78
N TYR A 229 16.09 -5.09 -16.91
CA TYR A 229 16.71 -5.22 -18.23
C TYR A 229 17.60 -4.01 -18.57
N SER A 230 17.21 -2.81 -18.16
CA SER A 230 18.01 -1.59 -18.34
C SER A 230 19.26 -1.59 -17.45
N ALA A 231 19.13 -1.91 -16.16
CA ALA A 231 20.26 -1.99 -15.23
C ALA A 231 21.29 -3.07 -15.66
N ARG A 232 20.83 -4.19 -16.18
CA ARG A 232 21.71 -5.26 -16.77
C ARG A 232 22.51 -4.79 -17.98
N LYS A 233 22.13 -3.66 -18.60
CA LYS A 233 22.91 -2.99 -19.67
C LYS A 233 23.87 -1.95 -19.12
N GLY A 234 23.99 -1.83 -17.80
CA GLY A 234 24.90 -0.89 -17.14
C GLY A 234 24.33 0.52 -16.99
N LEU A 235 23.01 0.72 -17.18
CA LEU A 235 22.38 2.01 -16.98
C LEU A 235 22.09 2.25 -15.49
N HIS A 236 22.26 3.50 -15.05
CA HIS A 236 21.77 3.99 -13.76
C HIS A 236 20.25 4.24 -13.86
N VAL A 237 19.46 3.43 -13.14
CA VAL A 237 18.01 3.36 -13.31
C VAL A 237 17.29 3.70 -12.00
N ALA A 238 16.27 4.54 -12.09
CA ALA A 238 15.28 4.70 -11.03
C ALA A 238 13.92 4.11 -11.44
N VAL A 239 13.22 3.53 -10.48
CA VAL A 239 11.80 3.19 -10.57
C VAL A 239 11.03 4.13 -9.65
N VAL A 240 10.13 4.93 -10.20
CA VAL A 240 9.27 5.85 -9.44
C VAL A 240 7.87 5.27 -9.38
N ALA A 241 7.37 4.95 -8.19
CA ALA A 241 6.09 4.29 -8.02
C ALA A 241 5.41 4.62 -6.68
N GLU A 242 4.10 4.56 -6.65
CA GLU A 242 3.35 4.61 -5.38
C GLU A 242 3.63 3.35 -4.55
N ARG A 243 3.73 2.19 -5.23
CA ARG A 243 3.95 0.89 -4.59
C ARG A 243 4.68 -0.07 -5.54
N ILE A 244 5.73 -0.71 -5.05
CA ILE A 244 6.40 -1.80 -5.79
C ILE A 244 5.49 -3.04 -5.82
N GLY A 245 5.45 -3.71 -6.97
CA GLY A 245 4.49 -4.77 -7.30
C GLY A 245 3.24 -4.25 -8.00
N GLY A 246 2.87 -2.97 -7.81
CA GLY A 246 1.66 -2.40 -8.42
C GLY A 246 0.40 -3.18 -8.05
N GLN A 247 -0.48 -3.42 -9.01
CA GLN A 247 -1.78 -4.07 -8.82
C GLN A 247 -1.68 -5.55 -8.40
N VAL A 248 -0.56 -6.25 -8.67
CA VAL A 248 -0.44 -7.67 -8.26
C VAL A 248 -0.51 -7.85 -6.75
N ASN A 249 -0.18 -6.82 -5.95
CA ASN A 249 -0.35 -6.86 -4.50
C ASN A 249 -1.79 -7.15 -4.04
N GLU A 250 -2.77 -6.90 -4.90
CA GLU A 250 -4.20 -7.10 -4.63
C GLU A 250 -4.69 -8.49 -5.08
N THR A 251 -3.80 -9.29 -5.67
CA THR A 251 -4.13 -10.62 -6.21
C THR A 251 -3.77 -11.71 -5.19
N THR A 252 -4.73 -12.50 -4.74
CA THR A 252 -4.51 -13.54 -3.73
C THR A 252 -3.74 -14.73 -4.28
N GLY A 253 -4.14 -15.25 -5.44
CA GLY A 253 -3.52 -16.42 -6.09
C GLY A 253 -3.09 -16.11 -7.52
N ILE A 254 -1.88 -16.52 -7.89
CA ILE A 254 -1.33 -16.38 -9.24
C ILE A 254 -0.77 -17.73 -9.66
N GLU A 255 -1.35 -18.32 -10.72
CA GLU A 255 -1.01 -19.65 -11.24
C GLU A 255 -0.70 -19.63 -12.76
N ASN A 256 -0.73 -18.45 -13.37
CA ASN A 256 -0.61 -18.26 -14.82
C ASN A 256 0.72 -17.64 -15.26
N ILE A 257 1.75 -17.70 -14.40
CA ILE A 257 3.12 -17.33 -14.78
C ILE A 257 3.91 -18.61 -15.10
N PRO A 258 4.35 -18.83 -16.35
CA PRO A 258 5.15 -20.00 -16.71
C PRO A 258 6.37 -20.14 -15.79
N SER A 259 6.66 -21.35 -15.34
CA SER A 259 7.68 -21.72 -14.35
C SER A 259 7.37 -21.40 -12.87
N VAL A 260 6.28 -20.71 -12.59
CA VAL A 260 5.79 -20.46 -11.23
C VAL A 260 4.44 -21.18 -11.10
N SER A 261 4.43 -22.35 -10.49
CA SER A 261 3.21 -23.18 -10.40
C SER A 261 2.09 -22.55 -9.60
N ALA A 262 2.44 -21.85 -8.51
CA ALA A 262 1.53 -21.05 -7.69
C ALA A 262 2.33 -20.05 -6.85
N THR A 263 1.80 -18.84 -6.70
CA THR A 263 2.33 -17.81 -5.79
C THR A 263 1.19 -16.87 -5.38
N THR A 264 1.45 -15.99 -4.42
CA THR A 264 0.53 -14.88 -4.09
C THR A 264 1.03 -13.59 -4.72
N GLY A 265 0.13 -12.61 -4.91
CA GLY A 265 0.54 -11.31 -5.45
C GLY A 265 1.54 -10.59 -4.56
N THR A 266 1.37 -10.65 -3.24
CA THR A 266 2.30 -10.08 -2.27
C THR A 266 3.68 -10.75 -2.32
N GLN A 267 3.73 -12.08 -2.49
CA GLN A 267 4.99 -12.81 -2.65
C GLN A 267 5.67 -12.42 -3.96
N LEU A 268 4.94 -12.36 -5.08
CA LEU A 268 5.48 -11.93 -6.36
C LEU A 268 6.03 -10.49 -6.28
N ALA A 269 5.31 -9.57 -5.63
CA ALA A 269 5.77 -8.21 -5.42
C ALA A 269 7.09 -8.14 -4.62
N ALA A 270 7.19 -8.95 -3.56
CA ALA A 270 8.40 -9.07 -2.74
C ALA A 270 9.59 -9.63 -3.55
N ASP A 271 9.33 -10.65 -4.38
CA ASP A 271 10.35 -11.26 -5.23
C ASP A 271 10.83 -10.29 -6.33
N LEU A 272 9.91 -9.52 -6.93
CA LEU A 272 10.24 -8.48 -7.90
C LEU A 272 11.11 -7.39 -7.26
N ARG A 273 10.76 -6.92 -6.05
CA ARG A 273 11.58 -5.95 -5.29
C ARG A 273 12.98 -6.50 -5.05
N LYS A 274 13.07 -7.68 -4.46
CA LYS A 274 14.35 -8.34 -4.15
C LYS A 274 15.21 -8.52 -5.40
N HIS A 275 14.60 -8.85 -6.54
CA HIS A 275 15.34 -9.00 -7.79
C HIS A 275 15.86 -7.65 -8.30
N ALA A 276 15.09 -6.57 -8.20
CA ALA A 276 15.54 -5.23 -8.58
C ALA A 276 16.71 -4.75 -7.69
N GLU A 277 16.67 -5.00 -6.39
CA GLU A 277 17.71 -4.63 -5.43
C GLU A 277 19.08 -5.26 -5.76
N ILE A 278 19.12 -6.45 -6.37
CA ILE A 278 20.37 -7.11 -6.80
C ILE A 278 21.14 -6.25 -7.84
N TYR A 279 20.43 -5.45 -8.63
CA TYR A 279 21.02 -4.62 -9.69
C TYR A 279 21.19 -3.14 -9.28
N HIS A 280 21.09 -2.82 -7.99
CA HIS A 280 21.25 -1.46 -7.45
C HIS A 280 20.36 -0.43 -8.16
N ILE A 281 19.11 -0.84 -8.46
CA ILE A 281 18.09 0.04 -9.00
C ILE A 281 17.55 0.90 -7.85
N ASP A 282 17.49 2.23 -8.05
CA ASP A 282 16.85 3.13 -7.09
C ASP A 282 15.34 2.94 -7.11
N LEU A 283 14.81 2.25 -6.09
CA LEU A 283 13.38 2.03 -5.92
C LEU A 283 12.78 3.20 -5.13
N LEU A 284 12.27 4.20 -5.85
CA LEU A 284 11.63 5.38 -5.28
C LEU A 284 10.13 5.10 -5.11
N ASP A 285 9.76 4.38 -4.06
CA ASP A 285 8.38 4.06 -3.71
C ASP A 285 7.72 5.17 -2.88
N ASN A 286 6.40 5.05 -2.66
CA ASN A 286 5.55 6.11 -2.06
C ASN A 286 5.59 7.43 -2.84
N ARG A 287 5.80 7.39 -4.14
CA ARG A 287 5.82 8.56 -5.03
C ARG A 287 4.83 8.38 -6.17
N ARG A 288 4.02 9.40 -6.39
CA ARG A 288 3.19 9.51 -7.58
C ARG A 288 3.82 10.51 -8.54
N VAL A 289 3.98 10.09 -9.79
CA VAL A 289 4.42 11.01 -10.85
C VAL A 289 3.25 11.90 -11.25
N GLU A 290 3.46 13.21 -11.18
CA GLU A 290 2.45 14.21 -11.54
C GLU A 290 2.62 14.72 -12.98
N ALA A 291 3.86 14.75 -13.46
CA ALA A 291 4.15 15.15 -14.82
C ALA A 291 5.46 14.55 -15.33
N VAL A 292 5.50 14.32 -16.63
CA VAL A 292 6.74 14.09 -17.39
C VAL A 292 6.83 15.20 -18.44
N ILE A 293 7.93 15.95 -18.40
CA ILE A 293 8.16 17.07 -19.32
C ILE A 293 9.19 16.63 -20.35
N ASP A 294 8.84 16.76 -21.62
CA ASP A 294 9.73 16.47 -22.74
C ASP A 294 10.78 17.58 -22.92
N GLY A 295 11.95 17.20 -23.41
CA GLY A 295 13.08 18.07 -23.67
C GLY A 295 14.31 17.25 -24.07
N GLU A 296 15.45 17.88 -24.24
CA GLU A 296 16.73 17.18 -24.48
C GLU A 296 16.99 16.16 -23.36
N THR A 297 16.73 16.56 -22.13
CA THR A 297 16.63 15.67 -20.95
C THR A 297 15.18 15.65 -20.49
N LYS A 298 14.61 14.48 -20.28
CA LYS A 298 13.25 14.32 -19.77
C LYS A 298 13.25 14.65 -18.27
N LEU A 299 12.22 15.37 -17.81
CA LEU A 299 12.07 15.74 -16.41
C LEU A 299 10.81 15.09 -15.83
N VAL A 300 10.98 14.25 -14.83
CA VAL A 300 9.88 13.60 -14.10
C VAL A 300 9.67 14.35 -12.79
N LYS A 301 8.46 14.84 -12.56
CA LYS A 301 8.04 15.52 -11.32
C LYS A 301 7.18 14.61 -10.48
N THR A 302 7.47 14.56 -9.18
CA THR A 302 6.71 13.76 -8.22
C THR A 302 5.85 14.64 -7.31
N ASN A 303 4.81 14.05 -6.73
CA ASN A 303 3.95 14.68 -5.71
C ASN A 303 4.71 15.09 -4.43
N LEU A 304 5.96 14.68 -4.29
CA LEU A 304 6.83 15.04 -3.16
C LEU A 304 7.76 16.22 -3.49
N GLY A 305 7.57 16.89 -4.63
CA GLY A 305 8.39 18.02 -5.06
C GLY A 305 9.78 17.63 -5.56
N GLU A 306 9.99 16.37 -5.94
CA GLU A 306 11.26 15.94 -6.54
C GLU A 306 11.26 16.21 -8.05
N GLU A 307 12.41 16.58 -8.59
CA GLU A 307 12.69 16.75 -10.01
C GLU A 307 13.76 15.74 -10.44
N LEU A 308 13.33 14.70 -11.13
CA LEU A 308 14.18 13.59 -11.56
C LEU A 308 14.43 13.73 -13.07
N SER A 309 15.69 13.77 -13.49
CA SER A 309 16.07 13.94 -14.89
C SER A 309 16.66 12.66 -15.48
N ALA A 310 16.31 12.34 -16.73
CA ALA A 310 16.90 11.24 -17.47
C ALA A 310 16.89 11.49 -18.98
N ALA A 311 17.78 10.84 -19.71
CA ALA A 311 17.77 10.86 -21.16
C ALA A 311 16.53 10.13 -21.74
N GLN A 312 16.05 9.11 -21.03
CA GLN A 312 14.94 8.25 -21.47
C GLN A 312 13.99 7.93 -20.34
N VAL A 313 12.69 7.75 -20.65
CA VAL A 313 11.64 7.40 -19.70
C VAL A 313 10.81 6.24 -20.25
N ILE A 314 10.48 5.27 -19.38
CA ILE A 314 9.53 4.20 -19.68
C ILE A 314 8.30 4.37 -18.79
N LEU A 315 7.13 4.57 -19.41
CA LEU A 315 5.85 4.66 -18.75
C LEU A 315 5.27 3.25 -18.57
N ALA A 316 5.13 2.81 -17.30
CA ALA A 316 4.68 1.47 -16.92
C ALA A 316 3.68 1.52 -15.76
N THR A 317 2.80 2.53 -15.78
CA THR A 317 1.87 2.88 -14.70
C THR A 317 0.71 1.92 -14.53
N GLY A 318 0.53 0.98 -15.47
CA GLY A 318 -0.50 -0.04 -15.40
C GLY A 318 -1.92 0.52 -15.52
N ALA A 319 -2.87 -0.18 -14.90
CA ALA A 319 -4.28 0.18 -14.90
C ALA A 319 -4.87 0.01 -13.49
N SER A 320 -6.01 0.63 -13.25
CA SER A 320 -6.75 0.55 -12.00
C SER A 320 -8.19 0.12 -12.25
N TRP A 321 -8.81 -0.49 -11.25
CA TRP A 321 -10.23 -0.83 -11.32
C TRP A 321 -11.08 0.43 -11.51
N ARG A 322 -12.01 0.36 -12.45
CA ARG A 322 -13.00 1.42 -12.63
C ARG A 322 -13.97 1.41 -11.46
N LYS A 323 -14.26 2.60 -10.94
CA LYS A 323 -15.28 2.81 -9.91
C LYS A 323 -16.62 3.12 -10.57
N LEU A 324 -17.71 2.81 -9.86
CA LEU A 324 -19.07 3.15 -10.30
C LEU A 324 -19.30 4.67 -10.32
N GLY A 325 -18.66 5.39 -9.39
CA GLY A 325 -18.83 6.84 -9.24
C GLY A 325 -20.19 7.22 -8.65
N VAL A 326 -20.81 6.34 -7.88
CA VAL A 326 -22.12 6.57 -7.28
C VAL A 326 -22.02 6.90 -5.78
N PRO A 327 -23.03 7.60 -5.21
CA PRO A 327 -23.08 7.85 -3.76
C PRO A 327 -22.91 6.57 -2.94
N GLY A 328 -22.15 6.64 -1.85
CA GLY A 328 -21.88 5.53 -0.94
C GLY A 328 -20.75 4.59 -1.39
N GLU A 329 -20.38 4.53 -2.69
CA GLU A 329 -19.31 3.63 -3.15
C GLU A 329 -18.00 3.89 -2.38
N ALA A 330 -17.51 5.12 -2.40
CA ALA A 330 -16.23 5.47 -1.77
C ALA A 330 -16.25 5.28 -0.24
N GLU A 331 -17.39 5.50 0.40
CA GLU A 331 -17.58 5.35 1.84
C GLU A 331 -17.44 3.90 2.28
N TYR A 332 -17.97 2.96 1.46
CA TYR A 332 -18.03 1.54 1.82
C TYR A 332 -16.97 0.67 1.14
N ILE A 333 -15.96 1.24 0.48
CA ILE A 333 -14.78 0.48 0.00
C ILE A 333 -14.10 -0.21 1.19
N GLY A 334 -13.91 -1.55 1.10
CA GLY A 334 -13.38 -2.38 2.18
C GLY A 334 -14.38 -2.65 3.32
N ARG A 335 -15.61 -2.12 3.22
CA ARG A 335 -16.71 -2.34 4.18
C ARG A 335 -17.97 -2.88 3.49
N GLY A 336 -17.76 -3.68 2.45
CA GLY A 336 -18.82 -4.29 1.65
C GLY A 336 -18.75 -3.95 0.15
N VAL A 337 -18.02 -2.90 -0.26
CA VAL A 337 -17.63 -2.67 -1.66
C VAL A 337 -16.25 -3.26 -1.88
N ALA A 338 -16.14 -4.19 -2.84
CA ALA A 338 -14.93 -4.92 -3.17
C ALA A 338 -14.65 -4.89 -4.68
N PHE A 339 -13.39 -5.12 -5.06
CA PHE A 339 -12.95 -5.16 -6.46
C PHE A 339 -12.25 -6.46 -6.83
N CYS A 340 -11.81 -7.26 -5.84
CA CYS A 340 -11.07 -8.50 -6.06
C CYS A 340 -11.87 -9.69 -5.52
N PRO A 341 -12.52 -10.52 -6.36
CA PRO A 341 -13.28 -11.68 -5.92
C PRO A 341 -12.42 -12.67 -5.13
N HIS A 342 -11.20 -12.91 -5.58
CA HIS A 342 -10.29 -13.85 -4.92
C HIS A 342 -9.77 -13.34 -3.57
N CYS A 343 -9.57 -12.02 -3.43
CA CYS A 343 -9.08 -11.41 -2.19
C CYS A 343 -10.18 -11.35 -1.12
N ASP A 344 -11.35 -10.85 -1.52
CA ASP A 344 -12.41 -10.46 -0.59
C ASP A 344 -13.53 -11.51 -0.51
N GLY A 345 -13.67 -12.40 -1.54
CA GLY A 345 -14.72 -13.42 -1.61
C GLY A 345 -14.92 -14.23 -0.33
N PRO A 346 -13.84 -14.72 0.34
CA PRO A 346 -13.98 -15.49 1.58
C PRO A 346 -14.73 -14.76 2.71
N PHE A 347 -14.68 -13.42 2.76
CA PHE A 347 -15.40 -12.61 3.75
C PHE A 347 -16.91 -12.55 3.52
N PHE A 348 -17.37 -12.96 2.31
CA PHE A 348 -18.77 -12.99 1.92
C PHE A 348 -19.36 -14.40 1.91
N LYS A 349 -18.72 -15.35 2.58
CA LYS A 349 -19.23 -16.70 2.75
C LYS A 349 -20.65 -16.67 3.35
N ASP A 350 -21.57 -17.42 2.70
CA ASP A 350 -22.97 -17.57 3.10
C ASP A 350 -23.76 -16.23 3.13
N LYS A 351 -23.29 -15.18 2.42
CA LYS A 351 -23.95 -13.86 2.31
C LYS A 351 -24.58 -13.66 0.94
N ASP A 352 -25.47 -12.67 0.84
CA ASP A 352 -26.08 -12.23 -0.42
C ASP A 352 -25.25 -11.07 -0.98
N ILE A 353 -24.81 -11.19 -2.23
CA ILE A 353 -23.94 -10.21 -2.86
C ILE A 353 -24.42 -9.83 -4.27
N ALA A 354 -23.91 -8.67 -4.74
CA ALA A 354 -24.00 -8.28 -6.14
C ALA A 354 -22.64 -8.31 -6.83
N VAL A 355 -22.62 -8.64 -8.13
CA VAL A 355 -21.51 -8.40 -9.04
C VAL A 355 -21.97 -7.39 -10.07
N ILE A 356 -21.26 -6.26 -10.18
CA ILE A 356 -21.58 -5.20 -11.12
C ILE A 356 -20.68 -5.33 -12.34
N GLY A 357 -21.27 -5.68 -13.49
CA GLY A 357 -20.59 -5.86 -14.77
C GLY A 357 -20.81 -7.24 -15.39
N GLY A 358 -21.13 -7.28 -16.67
CA GLY A 358 -21.42 -8.49 -17.44
C GLY A 358 -20.38 -8.81 -18.54
N GLY A 359 -19.14 -8.30 -18.40
CA GLY A 359 -17.99 -8.74 -19.20
C GLY A 359 -17.34 -9.99 -18.61
N ASN A 360 -16.26 -10.49 -19.25
CA ASN A 360 -15.55 -11.70 -18.79
C ASN A 360 -15.24 -11.64 -17.29
N SER A 361 -14.57 -10.58 -16.83
CA SER A 361 -14.19 -10.45 -15.41
C SER A 361 -15.40 -10.50 -14.45
N GLY A 362 -16.53 -9.87 -14.83
CA GLY A 362 -17.72 -9.89 -13.99
C GLY A 362 -18.39 -11.26 -13.93
N ILE A 363 -18.44 -11.97 -15.06
CA ILE A 363 -19.03 -13.30 -15.12
C ILE A 363 -18.12 -14.35 -14.45
N GLU A 364 -16.81 -14.28 -14.63
CA GLU A 364 -15.85 -15.11 -13.90
C GLU A 364 -15.97 -14.89 -12.39
N ALA A 365 -16.00 -13.62 -11.94
CA ALA A 365 -16.21 -13.26 -10.55
C ALA A 365 -17.54 -13.84 -10.00
N ALA A 366 -18.62 -13.75 -10.76
CA ALA A 366 -19.91 -14.30 -10.34
C ALA A 366 -19.90 -15.82 -10.23
N ILE A 367 -19.19 -16.51 -11.13
CA ILE A 367 -19.01 -17.97 -11.08
C ILE A 367 -18.22 -18.37 -9.82
N ASP A 368 -17.10 -17.71 -9.54
CA ASP A 368 -16.25 -17.98 -8.38
C ASP A 368 -17.01 -17.73 -7.07
N LEU A 369 -17.66 -16.57 -6.97
CA LEU A 369 -18.40 -16.17 -5.79
C LEU A 369 -19.66 -17.02 -5.54
N ALA A 370 -20.27 -17.60 -6.60
CA ALA A 370 -21.39 -18.52 -6.45
C ALA A 370 -21.02 -19.79 -5.66
N GLY A 371 -19.75 -20.20 -5.69
CA GLY A 371 -19.25 -21.31 -4.87
C GLY A 371 -19.05 -20.98 -3.39
N ILE A 372 -19.13 -19.71 -3.00
CA ILE A 372 -18.82 -19.21 -1.66
C ILE A 372 -20.03 -18.57 -1.00
N CYS A 373 -20.77 -17.75 -1.77
CA CYS A 373 -21.88 -16.93 -1.29
C CYS A 373 -23.21 -17.67 -1.33
N ARG A 374 -24.16 -17.20 -0.52
CA ARG A 374 -25.54 -17.73 -0.49
C ARG A 374 -26.26 -17.43 -1.80
N SER A 375 -26.19 -16.20 -2.27
CA SER A 375 -26.73 -15.78 -3.56
C SER A 375 -25.85 -14.70 -4.21
N VAL A 376 -25.85 -14.68 -5.54
CA VAL A 376 -25.15 -13.70 -6.37
C VAL A 376 -26.12 -13.09 -7.36
N VAL A 377 -26.26 -11.76 -7.36
CA VAL A 377 -26.99 -11.05 -8.41
C VAL A 377 -25.97 -10.33 -9.31
N VAL A 378 -25.98 -10.68 -10.59
CA VAL A 378 -25.18 -9.97 -11.60
C VAL A 378 -26.01 -8.82 -12.14
N LEU A 379 -25.47 -7.60 -12.07
CA LEU A 379 -26.09 -6.37 -12.58
C LEU A 379 -25.30 -5.88 -13.79
N GLU A 380 -25.94 -5.87 -14.97
CA GLU A 380 -25.31 -5.38 -16.21
C GLU A 380 -26.08 -4.16 -16.74
N TYR A 381 -25.32 -3.09 -17.01
CA TYR A 381 -25.85 -1.84 -17.54
C TYR A 381 -26.39 -1.99 -18.97
N MET A 382 -25.76 -2.85 -19.78
CA MET A 382 -26.20 -3.12 -21.15
C MET A 382 -27.35 -4.14 -21.16
N ASP A 383 -28.05 -4.23 -22.27
CA ASP A 383 -29.13 -5.20 -22.51
C ASP A 383 -28.62 -6.62 -22.82
N THR A 384 -27.30 -6.77 -23.02
CA THR A 384 -26.63 -8.04 -23.31
C THR A 384 -25.37 -8.20 -22.46
N LEU A 385 -25.06 -9.43 -22.07
CA LEU A 385 -23.75 -9.76 -21.50
C LEU A 385 -22.68 -9.73 -22.60
N ARG A 386 -21.49 -9.22 -22.26
CA ARG A 386 -20.34 -9.14 -23.17
C ARG A 386 -19.30 -10.23 -22.90
N ALA A 387 -19.54 -11.08 -21.92
CA ALA A 387 -18.68 -12.21 -21.61
C ALA A 387 -18.72 -13.26 -22.72
N ASP A 388 -17.68 -14.07 -22.81
CA ASP A 388 -17.58 -15.20 -23.73
C ASP A 388 -18.75 -16.17 -23.49
N ILE A 389 -19.24 -16.79 -24.56
CA ILE A 389 -20.43 -17.64 -24.52
C ILE A 389 -20.28 -18.79 -23.52
N VAL A 390 -19.09 -19.38 -23.43
CA VAL A 390 -18.78 -20.48 -22.50
C VAL A 390 -18.97 -20.05 -21.04
N LEU A 391 -18.57 -18.82 -20.69
CA LEU A 391 -18.77 -18.27 -19.35
C LEU A 391 -20.24 -18.01 -19.06
N GLN A 392 -20.99 -17.48 -20.03
CA GLN A 392 -22.43 -17.27 -19.91
C GLN A 392 -23.19 -18.60 -19.73
N GLU A 393 -22.83 -19.63 -20.50
CA GLU A 393 -23.40 -20.97 -20.38
C GLU A 393 -23.10 -21.58 -19.00
N LYS A 394 -21.87 -21.45 -18.51
CA LYS A 394 -21.48 -21.89 -17.16
C LYS A 394 -22.27 -21.16 -16.09
N LEU A 395 -22.37 -19.83 -16.16
CA LEU A 395 -23.15 -19.02 -15.23
C LEU A 395 -24.60 -19.48 -15.14
N ALA A 396 -25.23 -19.76 -16.29
CA ALA A 396 -26.61 -20.20 -16.37
C ALA A 396 -26.89 -21.56 -15.68
N THR A 397 -25.87 -22.36 -15.39
CA THR A 397 -26.00 -23.63 -14.66
C THR A 397 -26.02 -23.43 -13.13
N LEU A 398 -25.74 -22.23 -12.62
CA LEU A 398 -25.62 -21.98 -11.20
C LEU A 398 -26.96 -21.56 -10.59
N PRO A 399 -27.55 -22.36 -9.68
CA PRO A 399 -28.90 -22.13 -9.18
C PRO A 399 -29.04 -20.91 -8.24
N ASN A 400 -27.92 -20.46 -7.65
CA ASN A 400 -27.87 -19.31 -6.75
C ASN A 400 -27.44 -18.02 -7.44
N VAL A 401 -27.37 -17.99 -8.78
CA VAL A 401 -27.02 -16.79 -9.55
C VAL A 401 -28.22 -16.25 -10.30
N THR A 402 -28.47 -14.96 -10.19
CA THR A 402 -29.50 -14.23 -10.96
C THR A 402 -28.84 -13.14 -11.78
N VAL A 403 -29.23 -12.99 -13.05
CA VAL A 403 -28.72 -11.95 -13.95
C VAL A 403 -29.80 -10.91 -14.23
N ARG A 404 -29.51 -9.65 -13.99
CA ARG A 404 -30.35 -8.50 -14.32
C ARG A 404 -29.63 -7.59 -15.30
N LYS A 405 -30.17 -7.45 -16.49
CA LYS A 405 -29.62 -6.65 -17.59
C LYS A 405 -30.38 -5.34 -17.75
N ALA A 406 -29.79 -4.37 -18.44
CA ALA A 406 -30.32 -3.03 -18.65
C ALA A 406 -30.62 -2.30 -17.32
N VAL A 407 -29.74 -2.45 -16.32
CA VAL A 407 -29.89 -1.93 -14.96
C VAL A 407 -28.71 -1.01 -14.63
N ALA A 408 -29.03 0.19 -14.16
CA ALA A 408 -28.05 1.15 -13.63
C ALA A 408 -28.01 1.08 -12.11
N THR A 409 -26.82 0.94 -11.53
CA THR A 409 -26.59 1.16 -10.10
C THR A 409 -26.63 2.66 -9.81
N LYS A 410 -27.42 3.10 -8.83
CA LYS A 410 -27.62 4.51 -8.47
C LYS A 410 -26.94 4.91 -7.19
N ALA A 411 -26.93 4.03 -6.19
CA ALA A 411 -26.29 4.28 -4.91
C ALA A 411 -25.92 2.98 -4.21
N VAL A 412 -24.88 3.02 -3.41
CA VAL A 412 -24.53 2.00 -2.42
C VAL A 412 -25.12 2.43 -1.08
N LEU A 413 -25.89 1.57 -0.45
CA LEU A 413 -26.55 1.82 0.83
C LEU A 413 -25.79 1.10 1.95
N GLY A 414 -25.73 1.72 3.11
CA GLY A 414 -25.12 1.12 4.29
C GLY A 414 -25.64 1.73 5.58
N ASP A 415 -25.21 1.16 6.70
CA ASP A 415 -25.60 1.54 8.06
C ASP A 415 -24.56 2.44 8.76
N GLY A 416 -23.57 2.97 8.00
CA GLY A 416 -22.43 3.71 8.52
C GLY A 416 -21.24 2.80 8.86
N THR A 417 -21.45 1.49 9.02
CA THR A 417 -20.39 0.51 9.30
C THR A 417 -20.10 -0.40 8.12
N LYS A 418 -21.13 -0.81 7.39
CA LYS A 418 -21.05 -1.74 6.24
C LYS A 418 -22.15 -1.50 5.22
N VAL A 419 -21.98 -2.09 4.05
CA VAL A 419 -23.03 -2.16 3.03
C VAL A 419 -24.22 -2.97 3.54
N THR A 420 -25.43 -2.47 3.25
CA THR A 420 -26.70 -3.15 3.53
C THR A 420 -27.58 -3.31 2.29
N GLY A 421 -27.22 -2.67 1.18
CA GLY A 421 -27.96 -2.77 -0.07
C GLY A 421 -27.46 -1.91 -1.20
N LEU A 422 -28.17 -1.96 -2.32
CA LEU A 422 -27.98 -1.13 -3.51
C LEU A 422 -29.30 -0.50 -3.94
N THR A 423 -29.26 0.74 -4.37
CA THR A 423 -30.32 1.34 -5.18
C THR A 423 -29.99 1.13 -6.65
N ILE A 424 -30.91 0.56 -7.39
CA ILE A 424 -30.81 0.33 -8.82
C ILE A 424 -32.03 0.90 -9.54
N ALA A 425 -31.91 1.14 -10.84
CA ALA A 425 -33.02 1.55 -11.71
C ALA A 425 -32.86 0.95 -13.11
N PRO A 426 -33.94 0.82 -13.90
CA PRO A 426 -33.79 0.53 -15.32
C PRO A 426 -32.89 1.57 -15.99
N ARG A 427 -31.99 1.14 -16.89
CA ARG A 427 -31.05 2.02 -17.59
C ARG A 427 -31.73 3.18 -18.30
N ASP A 428 -32.84 2.90 -18.93
CA ASP A 428 -33.56 3.84 -19.79
C ASP A 428 -34.57 4.71 -19.00
N GLY A 429 -34.50 4.67 -17.66
CA GLY A 429 -35.38 5.41 -16.74
C GLY A 429 -36.53 4.58 -16.23
N GLY A 430 -37.00 4.90 -15.05
CA GLY A 430 -38.09 4.18 -14.34
C GLY A 430 -37.91 4.30 -12.83
N ASP A 431 -38.75 3.62 -12.08
CA ASP A 431 -38.75 3.60 -10.64
C ASP A 431 -37.46 2.95 -10.09
N GLU A 432 -36.90 3.54 -9.06
CA GLU A 432 -35.79 3.00 -8.32
C GLU A 432 -36.23 1.83 -7.45
N GLU A 433 -35.41 0.80 -7.38
CA GLU A 433 -35.59 -0.38 -6.55
C GLU A 433 -34.39 -0.53 -5.60
N THR A 434 -34.66 -0.90 -4.36
CA THR A 434 -33.60 -1.24 -3.41
C THR A 434 -33.48 -2.75 -3.29
N ILE A 435 -32.25 -3.25 -3.49
CA ILE A 435 -31.87 -4.65 -3.25
C ILE A 435 -31.11 -4.73 -1.95
N ALA A 436 -31.61 -5.48 -0.98
CA ALA A 436 -30.88 -5.77 0.26
C ALA A 436 -29.77 -6.80 -0.04
N LEU A 437 -28.53 -6.50 0.41
CA LEU A 437 -27.38 -7.37 0.26
C LEU A 437 -26.27 -7.00 1.24
N ASP A 438 -25.34 -7.93 1.45
CA ASP A 438 -24.24 -7.78 2.40
C ASP A 438 -22.97 -7.17 1.77
N GLY A 439 -22.93 -7.11 0.43
CA GLY A 439 -21.82 -6.50 -0.28
C GLY A 439 -21.89 -6.60 -1.79
N LEU A 440 -20.93 -5.97 -2.46
CA LEU A 440 -20.87 -5.96 -3.92
C LEU A 440 -19.43 -5.99 -4.43
N PHE A 441 -19.26 -6.60 -5.59
CA PHE A 441 -18.02 -6.65 -6.35
C PHE A 441 -18.15 -5.83 -7.63
N VAL A 442 -17.35 -4.77 -7.76
CA VAL A 442 -17.37 -3.89 -8.93
C VAL A 442 -16.42 -4.43 -9.99
N GLN A 443 -16.98 -4.94 -11.10
CA GLN A 443 -16.27 -5.63 -12.18
C GLN A 443 -16.54 -4.99 -13.54
N ILE A 444 -16.44 -3.65 -13.61
CA ILE A 444 -16.73 -2.84 -14.82
C ILE A 444 -15.49 -2.49 -15.64
N GLY A 445 -14.43 -3.26 -15.45
CA GLY A 445 -13.17 -3.19 -16.21
C GLY A 445 -12.09 -2.36 -15.55
N LEU A 446 -11.00 -2.19 -16.30
CA LEU A 446 -9.81 -1.45 -15.91
C LEU A 446 -9.78 -0.09 -16.62
N ALA A 447 -9.19 0.92 -15.97
CA ALA A 447 -8.83 2.19 -16.56
C ALA A 447 -7.31 2.33 -16.55
N ALA A 448 -6.71 2.60 -17.68
CA ALA A 448 -5.28 2.85 -17.77
C ALA A 448 -4.88 4.10 -16.96
N ASN A 449 -3.78 4.03 -16.22
CA ASN A 449 -3.29 5.12 -15.37
C ASN A 449 -2.45 6.11 -16.20
N THR A 450 -3.08 6.81 -17.13
CA THR A 450 -2.43 7.64 -18.16
C THR A 450 -2.67 9.13 -18.02
N LYS A 451 -3.53 9.55 -17.09
CA LYS A 451 -3.93 10.94 -16.91
C LYS A 451 -2.75 11.93 -16.83
N PRO A 452 -1.62 11.63 -16.14
CA PRO A 452 -0.48 12.54 -16.11
C PRO A 452 0.25 12.73 -17.45
N PHE A 453 -0.10 11.94 -18.47
CA PHE A 453 0.60 11.87 -19.76
C PHE A 453 -0.30 12.18 -20.94
N GLU A 454 -1.55 12.60 -20.72
CA GLU A 454 -2.54 12.81 -21.79
C GLU A 454 -2.16 13.95 -22.77
N GLU A 455 -1.39 14.93 -22.29
CA GLU A 455 -0.87 16.02 -23.15
C GLU A 455 0.54 15.71 -23.70
N LEU A 456 1.16 14.61 -23.24
CA LEU A 456 2.53 14.27 -23.60
C LEU A 456 2.61 13.25 -24.74
N VAL A 457 1.79 12.20 -24.68
CA VAL A 457 1.83 11.08 -25.64
C VAL A 457 0.47 10.82 -26.25
N GLU A 458 0.46 10.22 -27.45
CA GLU A 458 -0.81 9.84 -28.09
C GLU A 458 -1.55 8.79 -27.28
N LEU A 459 -2.84 9.05 -27.00
CA LEU A 459 -3.74 8.13 -26.34
C LEU A 459 -4.85 7.65 -27.29
N ARG A 460 -5.21 6.37 -27.16
CA ARG A 460 -6.38 5.79 -27.81
C ARG A 460 -7.26 5.11 -26.78
N ARG A 461 -8.47 5.64 -26.57
CA ARG A 461 -9.41 5.18 -25.53
C ARG A 461 -8.82 5.21 -24.10
N GLY A 462 -7.92 6.17 -23.83
CA GLY A 462 -7.24 6.33 -22.55
C GLY A 462 -5.98 5.46 -22.39
N GLU A 463 -5.61 4.63 -23.37
CA GLU A 463 -4.39 3.83 -23.37
C GLU A 463 -3.31 4.48 -24.23
N ILE A 464 -2.04 4.38 -23.80
CA ILE A 464 -0.89 4.92 -24.54
C ILE A 464 -0.70 4.11 -25.84
N VAL A 465 -0.68 4.80 -26.98
CA VAL A 465 -0.39 4.20 -28.28
C VAL A 465 1.09 3.88 -28.37
N ILE A 466 1.42 2.64 -28.69
CA ILE A 466 2.80 2.17 -28.89
C ILE A 466 2.96 1.43 -30.23
N ASP A 467 4.18 1.45 -30.77
CA ASP A 467 4.58 0.59 -31.88
C ASP A 467 4.98 -0.81 -31.38
N GLU A 468 5.39 -1.72 -32.31
CA GLU A 468 5.84 -3.06 -31.98
C GLU A 468 7.12 -3.10 -31.13
N ARG A 469 7.81 -1.97 -30.99
CA ARG A 469 9.01 -1.78 -30.16
C ARG A 469 8.76 -1.02 -28.87
N CYS A 470 7.50 -0.82 -28.49
CA CYS A 470 7.09 -0.06 -27.29
C CYS A 470 7.47 1.44 -27.33
N ARG A 471 7.73 2.04 -28.52
CA ARG A 471 7.92 3.49 -28.64
C ARG A 471 6.57 4.19 -28.60
N THR A 472 6.52 5.33 -27.93
CA THR A 472 5.38 6.25 -27.97
C THR A 472 5.50 7.24 -29.14
N SER A 473 4.58 8.17 -29.23
CA SER A 473 4.65 9.30 -30.19
C SER A 473 5.81 10.27 -29.91
N VAL A 474 6.46 10.18 -28.74
CA VAL A 474 7.53 11.09 -28.32
C VAL A 474 8.87 10.36 -28.26
N PRO A 475 9.90 10.82 -28.97
CA PRO A 475 11.23 10.21 -28.94
C PRO A 475 11.85 10.19 -27.52
N GLY A 476 12.42 9.06 -27.14
CA GLY A 476 13.01 8.87 -25.81
C GLY A 476 11.98 8.57 -24.71
N ILE A 477 10.69 8.53 -25.04
CA ILE A 477 9.63 8.07 -24.17
C ILE A 477 9.04 6.78 -24.72
N TYR A 478 9.03 5.75 -23.89
CA TYR A 478 8.52 4.41 -24.18
C TYR A 478 7.37 4.10 -23.23
N ALA A 479 6.53 3.12 -23.57
CA ALA A 479 5.49 2.67 -22.66
C ALA A 479 5.31 1.15 -22.75
N ALA A 480 4.92 0.51 -21.64
CA ALA A 480 4.76 -0.93 -21.58
C ALA A 480 3.73 -1.37 -20.52
N GLY A 481 3.13 -2.52 -20.76
CA GLY A 481 2.15 -3.14 -19.88
C GLY A 481 0.74 -2.54 -20.01
N ASP A 482 -0.07 -2.68 -18.96
CA ASP A 482 -1.52 -2.46 -19.00
C ASP A 482 -1.95 -1.02 -19.29
N CYS A 483 -1.07 -0.04 -19.15
CA CYS A 483 -1.34 1.34 -19.55
C CYS A 483 -1.30 1.60 -21.05
N THR A 484 -0.87 0.62 -21.86
CA THR A 484 -0.68 0.75 -23.32
C THR A 484 -1.80 0.07 -24.10
N THR A 485 -1.78 0.25 -25.44
CA THR A 485 -2.69 -0.42 -26.37
C THR A 485 -2.37 -1.89 -26.63
N VAL A 486 -1.42 -2.49 -25.87
CA VAL A 486 -1.12 -3.92 -25.96
C VAL A 486 -2.35 -4.75 -25.60
N PRO A 487 -2.74 -5.73 -26.40
CA PRO A 487 -3.83 -6.62 -26.07
C PRO A 487 -3.45 -7.56 -24.92
N TYR A 488 -4.49 -8.10 -24.24
CA TYR A 488 -4.35 -9.08 -23.16
C TYR A 488 -3.52 -8.58 -21.96
N LYS A 489 -4.20 -7.90 -21.04
CA LYS A 489 -3.61 -7.36 -19.79
C LYS A 489 -3.29 -8.50 -18.81
N GLN A 490 -2.11 -9.10 -18.96
CA GLN A 490 -1.62 -10.23 -18.16
C GLN A 490 -0.23 -9.95 -17.61
N ILE A 491 0.09 -10.49 -16.43
CA ILE A 491 1.38 -10.28 -15.75
C ILE A 491 2.56 -10.64 -16.68
N VAL A 492 2.50 -11.82 -17.31
CA VAL A 492 3.58 -12.30 -18.19
C VAL A 492 3.75 -11.44 -19.44
N ILE A 493 2.65 -10.93 -19.99
CA ILE A 493 2.69 -10.00 -21.14
C ILE A 493 3.29 -8.66 -20.69
N ALA A 494 2.85 -8.11 -19.56
CA ALA A 494 3.38 -6.89 -18.99
C ALA A 494 4.90 -6.98 -18.75
N MET A 495 5.39 -8.10 -18.20
CA MET A 495 6.84 -8.35 -18.04
C MET A 495 7.57 -8.38 -19.38
N GLY A 496 7.01 -9.08 -20.38
CA GLY A 496 7.60 -9.18 -21.72
C GLY A 496 7.65 -7.81 -22.43
N GLU A 497 6.57 -7.03 -22.35
CA GLU A 497 6.52 -5.67 -22.89
C GLU A 497 7.53 -4.75 -22.19
N GLY A 498 7.65 -4.84 -20.86
CA GLY A 498 8.65 -4.09 -20.10
C GLY A 498 10.09 -4.41 -20.51
N ALA A 499 10.41 -5.68 -20.67
CA ALA A 499 11.72 -6.11 -21.17
C ALA A 499 11.99 -5.59 -22.59
N LYS A 500 10.97 -5.64 -23.48
CA LYS A 500 11.07 -5.14 -24.85
C LYS A 500 11.29 -3.62 -24.89
N ALA A 501 10.56 -2.85 -24.07
CA ALA A 501 10.73 -1.41 -23.96
C ALA A 501 12.16 -1.02 -23.53
N ALA A 502 12.70 -1.73 -22.52
CA ALA A 502 14.06 -1.52 -22.05
C ALA A 502 15.12 -1.81 -23.13
N LEU A 503 14.97 -2.90 -23.85
CA LEU A 503 15.89 -3.27 -24.94
C LEU A 503 15.81 -2.25 -26.08
N THR A 504 14.62 -1.79 -26.43
CA THR A 504 14.43 -0.74 -27.45
C THR A 504 15.05 0.59 -27.01
N ALA A 505 14.83 1.00 -25.76
CA ALA A 505 15.41 2.22 -25.21
C ALA A 505 16.95 2.18 -25.29
N PHE A 506 17.56 1.05 -24.93
CA PHE A 506 18.99 0.86 -25.03
C PHE A 506 19.50 0.91 -26.46
N ASP A 507 18.83 0.24 -27.41
CA ASP A 507 19.19 0.26 -28.84
C ASP A 507 19.13 1.69 -29.43
N ASP A 508 18.08 2.45 -29.09
CA ASP A 508 17.92 3.81 -29.54
C ASP A 508 18.99 4.73 -28.95
N ARG A 509 19.36 4.56 -27.68
CA ARG A 509 20.45 5.30 -27.03
C ARG A 509 21.78 5.10 -27.76
N ILE A 510 22.13 3.86 -28.11
CA ILE A 510 23.39 3.58 -28.85
C ILE A 510 23.39 4.22 -30.22
N ARG A 511 22.22 4.23 -30.90
CA ARG A 511 22.10 4.83 -32.25
C ARG A 511 22.15 6.35 -32.22
N SER A 512 21.64 6.97 -31.17
CA SER A 512 21.62 8.43 -30.98
C SER A 512 22.98 8.98 -30.55
N ALA A 513 23.86 8.16 -29.98
CA ALA A 513 25.22 8.54 -29.57
C ALA A 513 26.22 8.59 -30.75
N LYS A 514 25.78 8.36 -31.99
CA LYS A 514 26.54 8.52 -33.23
C LYS A 514 26.20 9.85 -33.89
#